data_7f2124b381203f63b8a3a7e0bd9bf20e
#
_entry.id   7f2124b381203f63b8a3a7e0bd9bf20e
#
_cell.length_a   1.000
_cell.length_b   1.000
_cell.length_c   1.000
_cell.angle_alpha   90.00
_cell.angle_beta   90.00
_cell.angle_gamma   90.00
#
_symmetry.space_group_name_H-M   'P 1'
#
loop_
_entity.id
_entity.type
_entity.pdbx_description
1 polymer ?
#
loop_
_entity_poly.entity_id
_entity_poly.type
_entity_poly.pdbx_seq_one_letter_code
_entity_poly.pdbx_strand_id
1 'polypeptide(L)'
;MEESRKHLDFRRATCQFSSSMNNSLTRRSFVPALAAATLAIVIPQRKLFAAAPASHPTPRPGITGHDVLTRKELAKTPEFIPLFDGIREIPQIADGIGCNCGCTDAPERRSLLSCYEAQGMARECIVCQGQARLAIKLQKEGKTLDEIRAAIDARFG
;
A
#
# COMPACT_ATOMS: atom_id res chain seq x y z
N MET A 1 14.74 -3.56 -51.07
CA MET A 1 15.45 -4.32 -50.07
C MET A 1 14.73 -4.04 -48.74
N GLU A 2 13.65 -4.66 -48.51
CA GLU A 2 13.45 -6.04 -48.03
C GLU A 2 14.07 -6.29 -46.67
N GLU A 3 13.09 -6.63 -45.81
CA GLU A 3 13.15 -7.49 -44.63
C GLU A 3 13.43 -6.82 -43.31
N SER A 4 12.67 -7.03 -42.27
CA SER A 4 12.08 -8.32 -41.84
C SER A 4 10.99 -8.07 -40.79
N ARG A 5 9.81 -8.53 -41.10
CA ARG A 5 8.74 -8.73 -40.12
C ARG A 5 9.09 -9.96 -39.28
N LYS A 6 9.44 -9.80 -38.03
CA LYS A 6 9.43 -10.91 -37.08
C LYS A 6 8.12 -10.91 -36.30
N HIS A 7 7.21 -11.75 -36.74
CA HIS A 7 6.05 -12.24 -36.01
C HIS A 7 6.51 -12.87 -34.69
N LEU A 8 6.07 -12.30 -33.60
CA LEU A 8 6.10 -12.95 -32.29
C LEU A 8 4.77 -13.66 -32.09
N ASP A 9 4.78 -14.96 -32.41
CA ASP A 9 3.71 -15.89 -32.06
C ASP A 9 3.61 -16.01 -30.54
N PHE A 10 2.60 -15.37 -29.99
CA PHE A 10 2.23 -15.55 -28.58
C PHE A 10 1.36 -16.80 -28.46
N ARG A 11 2.00 -17.94 -28.25
CA ARG A 11 1.30 -19.22 -27.99
C ARG A 11 0.51 -19.09 -26.68
N ARG A 12 -0.80 -19.07 -26.85
CA ARG A 12 -1.78 -19.29 -25.77
C ARG A 12 -1.51 -20.64 -25.11
N ALA A 13 -1.02 -20.62 -23.88
CA ALA A 13 -1.07 -21.76 -22.99
C ALA A 13 -2.48 -21.84 -22.37
N THR A 14 -3.35 -22.63 -22.98
CA THR A 14 -4.62 -23.02 -22.38
C THR A 14 -4.36 -24.09 -21.33
N CYS A 15 -4.51 -23.73 -20.05
CA CYS A 15 -4.59 -24.68 -18.95
C CYS A 15 -5.92 -25.45 -19.06
N GLN A 16 -5.87 -26.69 -19.58
CA GLN A 16 -6.97 -27.62 -19.45
C GLN A 16 -6.98 -28.21 -18.05
N PHE A 17 -7.92 -27.76 -17.24
CA PHE A 17 -8.25 -28.39 -15.97
C PHE A 17 -9.16 -29.58 -16.25
N SER A 18 -8.57 -30.80 -16.28
CA SER A 18 -9.30 -32.04 -16.44
C SER A 18 -9.87 -32.48 -15.09
N SER A 19 -11.14 -32.21 -14.86
CA SER A 19 -11.90 -32.79 -13.75
C SER A 19 -12.40 -34.17 -14.15
N SER A 20 -11.71 -35.21 -13.71
CA SER A 20 -12.25 -36.56 -13.72
C SER A 20 -12.90 -36.86 -12.39
N MET A 21 -14.22 -36.68 -12.32
CA MET A 21 -15.04 -37.15 -11.21
C MET A 21 -15.71 -38.44 -11.60
N ASN A 22 -15.08 -39.55 -11.21
CA ASN A 22 -15.78 -40.85 -11.20
C ASN A 22 -16.47 -41.02 -9.86
N ASN A 23 -17.76 -40.80 -9.85
CA ASN A 23 -18.65 -41.06 -8.73
C ASN A 23 -19.39 -42.38 -8.95
N SER A 24 -18.88 -43.49 -8.44
CA SER A 24 -19.63 -44.73 -8.34
C SER A 24 -20.33 -44.76 -6.97
N LEU A 25 -21.62 -44.46 -6.99
CA LEU A 25 -22.51 -44.58 -5.83
C LEU A 25 -22.80 -46.06 -5.56
N THR A 26 -22.26 -46.61 -4.51
CA THR A 26 -22.71 -47.89 -3.94
C THR A 26 -23.53 -47.58 -2.68
N ARG A 27 -24.85 -47.76 -2.79
CA ARG A 27 -25.77 -47.75 -1.67
C ARG A 27 -25.50 -48.92 -0.77
N ARG A 28 -25.11 -48.69 0.47
CA ARG A 28 -25.42 -49.58 1.60
C ARG A 28 -25.57 -48.74 2.86
N SER A 29 -26.78 -48.82 3.36
CA SER A 29 -27.25 -48.29 4.61
C SER A 29 -26.45 -48.79 5.79
N PHE A 30 -25.88 -47.93 6.58
CA PHE A 30 -25.59 -48.21 8.00
C PHE A 30 -25.84 -46.91 8.80
N VAL A 31 -26.94 -46.94 9.54
CA VAL A 31 -27.13 -46.04 10.65
C VAL A 31 -26.31 -46.58 11.83
N PRO A 32 -25.42 -45.80 12.40
CA PRO A 32 -25.37 -45.68 13.84
C PRO A 32 -25.32 -44.21 14.23
N ALA A 33 -26.23 -43.91 15.15
CA ALA A 33 -26.18 -42.70 15.94
C ALA A 33 -24.85 -42.58 16.66
N LEU A 34 -24.09 -41.52 16.36
CA LEU A 34 -22.91 -41.17 17.16
C LEU A 34 -22.93 -39.68 17.46
N ALA A 35 -22.90 -39.42 18.73
CA ALA A 35 -22.88 -38.14 19.41
C ALA A 35 -22.02 -37.10 18.67
N ALA A 36 -22.60 -35.96 18.39
CA ALA A 36 -21.92 -34.76 17.93
C ALA A 36 -21.02 -34.18 19.03
N ALA A 37 -19.80 -34.63 19.11
CA ALA A 37 -18.75 -33.89 19.80
C ALA A 37 -18.33 -32.75 18.86
N THR A 38 -18.94 -31.58 19.01
CA THR A 38 -18.49 -30.35 18.39
C THR A 38 -17.15 -29.98 19.01
N LEU A 39 -16.07 -30.50 18.41
CA LEU A 39 -14.72 -30.01 18.69
C LEU A 39 -14.63 -28.60 18.11
N ALA A 40 -14.88 -27.59 18.94
CA ALA A 40 -14.59 -26.22 18.62
C ALA A 40 -13.07 -26.11 18.43
N ILE A 41 -12.61 -26.22 17.18
CA ILE A 41 -11.24 -25.90 16.81
C ILE A 41 -11.12 -24.39 17.02
N VAL A 42 -10.65 -24.00 18.20
CA VAL A 42 -10.13 -22.65 18.46
C VAL A 42 -8.89 -22.52 17.61
N ILE A 43 -9.07 -22.09 16.36
CA ILE A 43 -7.95 -21.67 15.52
C ILE A 43 -7.38 -20.45 16.23
N PRO A 44 -6.18 -20.50 16.80
CA PRO A 44 -5.56 -19.30 17.31
C PRO A 44 -5.44 -18.36 16.13
N GLN A 45 -6.15 -17.25 16.20
CA GLN A 45 -5.97 -16.14 15.29
C GLN A 45 -4.49 -15.74 15.43
N ARG A 46 -3.63 -16.35 14.60
CA ARG A 46 -2.29 -15.84 14.42
C ARG A 46 -2.50 -14.43 13.89
N LYS A 47 -2.44 -13.47 14.81
CA LYS A 47 -2.13 -12.09 14.43
C LYS A 47 -0.83 -12.22 13.66
N LEU A 48 -0.92 -12.33 12.34
CA LEU A 48 0.19 -12.11 11.45
C LEU A 48 0.83 -10.84 11.99
N PHE A 49 2.11 -10.87 12.25
CA PHE A 49 2.89 -9.75 12.73
C PHE A 49 2.67 -8.62 11.71
N ALA A 50 1.59 -7.87 11.86
CA ALA A 50 1.49 -6.56 11.27
C ALA A 50 2.62 -5.78 11.94
N ALA A 51 3.55 -5.26 11.16
CA ALA A 51 4.51 -4.31 11.66
C ALA A 51 3.71 -3.27 12.46
N ALA A 52 4.21 -2.90 13.64
CA ALA A 52 3.52 -1.89 14.43
C ALA A 52 3.31 -0.66 13.53
N PRO A 53 2.09 -0.10 13.47
CA PRO A 53 1.83 1.06 12.64
C PRO A 53 2.84 2.16 13.00
N ALA A 54 3.30 2.92 12.00
CA ALA A 54 4.26 3.98 12.21
C ALA A 54 3.72 4.97 13.26
N SER A 55 4.57 5.39 14.19
CA SER A 55 4.19 6.43 15.13
C SER A 55 3.91 7.72 14.34
N HIS A 56 2.68 8.21 14.41
CA HIS A 56 2.30 9.45 13.76
C HIS A 56 2.70 10.66 14.59
N PRO A 57 3.50 11.58 14.06
CA PRO A 57 3.89 12.79 14.78
C PRO A 57 2.73 13.77 14.86
N THR A 58 2.74 14.62 15.90
CA THR A 58 1.87 15.81 15.92
C THR A 58 2.36 16.80 14.86
N PRO A 59 1.46 17.31 13.99
CA PRO A 59 1.84 18.34 13.01
C PRO A 59 2.44 19.57 13.69
N ARG A 60 3.50 20.12 13.12
CA ARG A 60 4.11 21.37 13.62
C ARG A 60 3.17 22.54 13.36
N PRO A 61 2.93 23.41 14.33
CA PRO A 61 2.14 24.61 14.10
C PRO A 61 2.78 25.49 13.01
N GLY A 62 1.96 25.97 12.06
CA GLY A 62 2.42 26.86 11.00
C GLY A 62 3.31 26.22 9.94
N ILE A 63 3.44 24.88 9.92
CA ILE A 63 4.22 24.19 8.88
C ILE A 63 3.66 24.50 7.49
N THR A 64 4.54 24.75 6.56
CA THR A 64 4.23 25.01 5.15
C THR A 64 4.93 24.01 4.24
N GLY A 65 4.54 23.97 2.98
CA GLY A 65 5.21 23.17 1.95
C GLY A 65 6.41 23.87 1.31
N HIS A 66 6.99 24.89 1.95
CA HIS A 66 8.08 25.69 1.37
C HIS A 66 9.30 24.85 1.01
N ASP A 67 9.68 23.91 1.89
CA ASP A 67 10.89 23.08 1.73
C ASP A 67 10.67 21.85 0.84
N VAL A 68 9.45 21.62 0.39
CA VAL A 68 9.14 20.56 -0.60
C VAL A 68 9.81 20.91 -1.92
N LEU A 69 10.54 19.94 -2.51
CA LEU A 69 11.27 20.13 -3.77
C LEU A 69 10.41 20.78 -4.85
N THR A 70 10.95 21.81 -5.47
CA THR A 70 10.28 22.61 -6.50
C THR A 70 10.29 21.90 -7.86
N ARG A 71 9.46 22.37 -8.78
CA ARG A 71 9.47 21.90 -10.19
C ARG A 71 10.84 22.03 -10.86
N LYS A 72 11.62 23.06 -10.51
CA LYS A 72 12.99 23.25 -11.03
C LYS A 72 13.92 22.14 -10.54
N GLU A 73 13.84 21.77 -9.28
CA GLU A 73 14.65 20.70 -8.70
C GLU A 73 14.23 19.32 -9.21
N LEU A 74 12.96 19.16 -9.59
CA LEU A 74 12.41 17.93 -10.17
C LEU A 74 12.51 17.90 -11.73
N ALA A 75 13.23 18.82 -12.36
CA ALA A 75 13.31 18.89 -13.83
C ALA A 75 13.83 17.62 -14.50
N LYS A 76 14.64 16.81 -13.79
CA LYS A 76 15.15 15.53 -14.28
C LYS A 76 14.17 14.35 -14.06
N THR A 77 13.14 14.55 -13.27
CA THR A 77 12.14 13.54 -12.89
C THR A 77 10.74 14.16 -12.90
N PRO A 78 10.30 14.69 -14.07
CA PRO A 78 9.07 15.48 -14.18
C PRO A 78 7.80 14.70 -13.81
N GLU A 79 7.82 13.38 -13.90
CA GLU A 79 6.74 12.48 -13.51
C GLU A 79 6.34 12.60 -12.04
N PHE A 80 7.24 13.07 -11.17
CA PHE A 80 6.94 13.27 -9.75
C PHE A 80 6.34 14.65 -9.44
N ILE A 81 6.43 15.63 -10.37
CA ILE A 81 5.96 17.00 -10.13
C ILE A 81 4.54 17.04 -9.57
N PRO A 82 3.54 16.34 -10.14
CA PRO A 82 2.17 16.40 -9.62
C PRO A 82 2.03 15.90 -8.18
N LEU A 83 2.86 14.92 -7.81
CA LEU A 83 2.84 14.34 -6.47
C LEU A 83 3.43 15.31 -5.44
N PHE A 84 4.56 15.93 -5.78
CA PHE A 84 5.22 16.91 -4.92
C PHE A 84 4.38 18.19 -4.77
N ASP A 85 3.75 18.64 -5.86
CA ASP A 85 2.82 19.77 -5.81
C ASP A 85 1.64 19.44 -4.87
N GLY A 86 1.07 18.25 -4.97
CA GLY A 86 -0.03 17.81 -4.10
C GLY A 86 0.36 17.76 -2.60
N ILE A 87 1.58 17.33 -2.28
CA ILE A 87 2.08 17.36 -0.90
C ILE A 87 2.29 18.80 -0.42
N ARG A 88 2.74 19.70 -1.29
CA ARG A 88 2.91 21.13 -0.96
C ARG A 88 1.60 21.81 -0.60
N GLU A 89 0.48 21.31 -1.14
CA GLU A 89 -0.87 21.83 -0.84
C GLU A 89 -1.41 21.34 0.51
N ILE A 90 -0.87 20.25 1.06
CA ILE A 90 -1.38 19.63 2.31
C ILE A 90 -0.28 19.46 3.38
N PRO A 91 0.55 20.47 3.66
CA PRO A 91 1.73 20.31 4.51
C PRO A 91 1.38 19.89 5.94
N GLN A 92 0.28 20.40 6.51
CA GLN A 92 -0.20 20.02 7.85
C GLN A 92 -0.56 18.54 7.94
N ILE A 93 -1.23 18.02 6.92
CA ILE A 93 -1.58 16.61 6.85
C ILE A 93 -0.31 15.75 6.67
N ALA A 94 0.54 16.12 5.73
CA ALA A 94 1.77 15.38 5.45
C ALA A 94 2.75 15.37 6.65
N ASP A 95 2.84 16.48 7.40
CA ASP A 95 3.67 16.55 8.61
C ASP A 95 3.10 15.74 9.78
N GLY A 96 1.79 15.48 9.76
CA GLY A 96 1.11 14.65 10.77
C GLY A 96 1.13 13.14 10.46
N ILE A 97 1.72 12.70 9.37
CA ILE A 97 1.76 11.29 8.97
C ILE A 97 3.17 10.74 9.16
N GLY A 98 3.33 9.66 9.93
CA GLY A 98 4.55 8.87 9.97
C GLY A 98 4.72 8.07 8.67
N CYS A 99 5.95 7.93 8.18
CA CYS A 99 6.20 7.14 6.98
C CYS A 99 6.47 5.68 7.33
N ASN A 100 5.68 4.75 6.77
CA ASN A 100 5.79 3.30 7.00
C ASN A 100 6.91 2.63 6.16
N CYS A 101 7.81 3.40 5.58
CA CYS A 101 8.94 2.84 4.82
C CYS A 101 10.16 2.46 5.69
N GLY A 102 10.07 2.63 7.01
CA GLY A 102 11.16 2.34 7.95
C GLY A 102 12.29 3.38 7.98
N CYS A 103 12.18 4.48 7.24
CA CYS A 103 13.20 5.54 7.26
C CYS A 103 12.99 6.60 8.34
N THR A 104 11.92 6.48 9.14
CA THR A 104 11.59 7.40 10.24
C THR A 104 12.51 7.28 11.46
N ASP A 105 13.40 6.29 11.49
CA ASP A 105 14.41 6.15 12.53
C ASP A 105 15.50 7.24 12.45
N ALA A 106 15.61 7.93 11.31
CA ALA A 106 16.50 9.07 11.18
C ALA A 106 15.82 10.35 11.70
N PRO A 107 16.47 11.11 12.61
CA PRO A 107 15.87 12.30 13.26
C PRO A 107 15.33 13.36 12.29
N GLU A 108 15.95 13.45 11.10
CA GLU A 108 15.57 14.37 10.05
C GLU A 108 14.32 13.92 9.25
N ARG A 109 13.85 12.68 9.45
CA ARG A 109 12.76 12.07 8.68
C ARG A 109 11.54 11.75 9.53
N ARG A 110 11.11 12.72 10.32
CA ARG A 110 10.05 12.52 11.29
C ARG A 110 8.65 12.27 10.72
N SER A 111 8.41 12.66 9.48
CA SER A 111 7.07 12.64 8.87
C SER A 111 7.10 12.37 7.37
N LEU A 112 5.94 12.10 6.78
CA LEU A 112 5.79 11.97 5.34
C LEU A 112 6.23 13.26 4.61
N LEU A 113 6.00 14.45 5.19
CA LEU A 113 6.42 15.72 4.59
C LEU A 113 7.93 15.75 4.35
N SER A 114 8.73 15.37 5.36
CA SER A 114 10.20 15.37 5.25
C SER A 114 10.74 14.43 4.17
N CYS A 115 9.96 13.42 3.75
CA CYS A 115 10.33 12.58 2.60
C CYS A 115 10.31 13.35 1.26
N TYR A 116 9.63 14.48 1.19
CA TYR A 116 9.47 15.32 -0.01
C TYR A 116 10.39 16.56 -0.03
N GLU A 117 11.17 16.76 1.02
CA GLU A 117 12.20 17.79 1.12
C GLU A 117 13.52 17.34 0.49
N ALA A 118 14.55 18.23 0.47
CA ALA A 118 15.81 18.00 -0.25
C ALA A 118 16.52 16.69 0.11
N GLN A 119 16.51 16.30 1.39
CA GLN A 119 17.11 15.06 1.89
C GLN A 119 16.16 13.87 1.84
N GLY A 120 14.96 14.06 1.30
CA GLY A 120 13.91 13.07 1.28
C GLY A 120 14.07 12.01 0.20
N MET A 121 13.43 10.86 0.41
CA MET A 121 13.52 9.68 -0.47
C MET A 121 12.28 9.51 -1.36
N ALA A 122 11.35 10.45 -1.40
CA ALA A 122 10.06 10.25 -2.08
C ALA A 122 10.20 9.95 -3.59
N ARG A 123 11.27 10.40 -4.25
CA ARG A 123 11.53 10.08 -5.66
C ARG A 123 11.84 8.59 -5.90
N GLU A 124 12.40 7.91 -4.89
CA GLU A 124 12.91 6.55 -5.01
C GLU A 124 12.09 5.53 -4.20
N CYS A 125 11.25 6.01 -3.27
CA CYS A 125 10.50 5.18 -2.35
C CYS A 125 9.02 5.05 -2.77
N ILE A 126 8.64 3.87 -3.25
CA ILE A 126 7.25 3.58 -3.66
C ILE A 126 6.27 3.66 -2.48
N VAL A 127 6.71 3.39 -1.25
CA VAL A 127 5.88 3.50 -0.04
C VAL A 127 5.56 4.97 0.23
N CYS A 128 6.56 5.86 0.24
CA CYS A 128 6.34 7.31 0.40
C CYS A 128 5.38 7.85 -0.66
N GLN A 129 5.57 7.44 -1.93
CA GLN A 129 4.69 7.85 -3.04
C GLN A 129 3.27 7.33 -2.87
N GLY A 130 3.11 6.08 -2.45
CA GLY A 130 1.81 5.46 -2.21
C GLY A 130 1.04 6.15 -1.08
N GLN A 131 1.71 6.42 0.05
CA GLN A 131 1.13 7.14 1.18
C GLN A 131 0.71 8.56 0.80
N ALA A 132 1.53 9.29 0.05
CA ALA A 132 1.20 10.64 -0.41
C ALA A 132 -0.01 10.66 -1.35
N ARG A 133 -0.08 9.75 -2.33
CA ARG A 133 -1.25 9.66 -3.21
C ARG A 133 -2.53 9.40 -2.43
N LEU A 134 -2.47 8.52 -1.42
CA LEU A 134 -3.61 8.22 -0.56
C LEU A 134 -3.99 9.44 0.29
N ALA A 135 -3.01 10.09 0.93
CA ALA A 135 -3.25 11.29 1.75
C ALA A 135 -3.88 12.43 0.94
N ILE A 136 -3.34 12.74 -0.24
CA ILE A 136 -3.87 13.76 -1.14
C ILE A 136 -5.31 13.43 -1.57
N LYS A 137 -5.57 12.18 -1.92
CA LYS A 137 -6.90 11.73 -2.31
C LYS A 137 -7.90 11.92 -1.17
N LEU A 138 -7.60 11.39 0.01
CA LEU A 138 -8.50 11.44 1.16
C LEU A 138 -8.71 12.86 1.67
N GLN A 139 -7.68 13.71 1.62
CA GLN A 139 -7.81 15.13 1.95
C GLN A 139 -8.79 15.85 0.99
N LYS A 140 -8.73 15.57 -0.31
CA LYS A 140 -9.70 16.09 -1.30
C LYS A 140 -11.12 15.58 -1.05
N GLU A 141 -11.27 14.42 -0.45
CA GLU A 141 -12.55 13.87 -0.02
C GLU A 141 -13.04 14.44 1.34
N GLY A 142 -12.30 15.37 1.92
CA GLY A 142 -12.64 16.02 3.19
C GLY A 142 -12.40 15.18 4.44
N LYS A 143 -11.56 14.14 4.34
CA LYS A 143 -11.20 13.28 5.47
C LYS A 143 -10.32 14.02 6.48
N THR A 144 -10.55 13.74 7.75
CA THR A 144 -9.72 14.24 8.85
C THR A 144 -8.34 13.60 8.85
N LEU A 145 -7.36 14.21 9.52
CA LEU A 145 -6.02 13.66 9.67
C LEU A 145 -6.04 12.25 10.29
N ASP A 146 -6.90 12.00 11.28
CA ASP A 146 -6.97 10.69 11.94
C ASP A 146 -7.57 9.61 11.03
N GLU A 147 -8.56 9.94 10.21
CA GLU A 147 -9.09 9.03 9.19
C GLU A 147 -8.03 8.70 8.13
N ILE A 148 -7.23 9.70 7.74
CA ILE A 148 -6.14 9.52 6.77
C ILE A 148 -5.04 8.62 7.35
N ARG A 149 -4.64 8.84 8.61
CA ARG A 149 -3.69 7.99 9.34
C ARG A 149 -4.16 6.54 9.39
N ALA A 150 -5.40 6.32 9.83
CA ALA A 150 -5.98 5.00 9.91
C ALA A 150 -6.00 4.27 8.55
N ALA A 151 -6.30 4.98 7.46
CA ALA A 151 -6.30 4.43 6.11
C ALA A 151 -4.87 4.10 5.61
N ILE A 152 -3.89 4.91 5.99
CA ILE A 152 -2.48 4.70 5.67
C ILE A 152 -1.95 3.47 6.42
N ASP A 153 -2.21 3.37 7.72
CA ASP A 153 -1.79 2.23 8.54
C ASP A 153 -2.41 0.92 8.06
N ALA A 154 -3.69 0.95 7.71
CA ALA A 154 -4.36 -0.23 7.17
C ALA A 154 -3.75 -0.74 5.85
N ARG A 155 -3.09 0.13 5.08
CA ARG A 155 -2.56 -0.20 3.76
C ARG A 155 -1.05 -0.40 3.72
N PHE A 156 -0.30 0.27 4.57
CA PHE A 156 1.17 0.33 4.53
C PHE A 156 1.84 -0.07 5.84
N GLY A 157 1.06 -0.18 6.95
CA GLY A 157 1.51 -0.61 8.26
C GLY A 157 1.68 -2.12 8.42
#